data_1cdf1abad0eee81f49994e20c9303d02
#
_entry.id   1cdf1abad0eee81f49994e20c9303d02
#
_cell.length_a   1.000
_cell.length_b   1.000
_cell.length_c   1.000
_cell.angle_alpha   90.00
_cell.angle_beta   90.00
_cell.angle_gamma   90.00
#
_symmetry.space_group_name_H-M   'P 1'
#
loop_
_entity.id
_entity.type
_entity.pdbx_description
1 polymer ?
#
loop_
_entity_poly.entity_id
_entity_poly.type
_entity_poly.pdbx_seq_one_letter_code
_entity_poly.pdbx_strand_id
1 'polypeptide(L)'
;MSASLKIAVVGGGPGGLLFAKLVARENPGWRIDVFEQNHSDATYGFGIVLADVALDFLKNVDDDLHADLITAAERQDTITLYHRRQAVPIRGNVFLGIPRVRLLNIMQAHATSQGVNIEYARRIESPAALAGYDLIVGADGVNSAIRNSLQHDFKAVVEPRVNKWAWYGTRHRFDSVELIFEQTPFGIFIAHSYRYAPDQGTFVIECHPDTWKRAGLDTMSDDESRRFCGEVFADYLGGEELISNRSLWFNPSFVTSKRWYSGNVVLIGDALKTVHPSIGSGTRMAYEDAVALAKAVNEGHGDFRKSLAEFERARRPAADGFQEAAMRSILWYETAETRQTLSPLEFAYSFMMRTGKVNHERLRRIDPDFLAAYEAEAAGKELAGGV
;
A
#
# COMPACT_ATOMS: atom_id res chain seq x y z
N MET A 1 26.41 -32.48 10.62
CA MET A 1 25.15 -31.82 10.92
C MET A 1 25.37 -30.34 10.53
N SER A 2 24.67 -29.82 9.54
CA SER A 2 24.67 -28.40 9.21
C SER A 2 24.26 -27.64 10.46
N ALA A 3 24.98 -26.57 10.82
CA ALA A 3 24.62 -25.73 11.95
C ALA A 3 23.19 -25.17 11.72
N SER A 4 22.35 -25.22 12.76
CA SER A 4 21.01 -24.64 12.70
C SER A 4 21.15 -23.12 12.64
N LEU A 5 20.90 -22.52 11.47
CA LEU A 5 20.98 -21.07 11.28
C LEU A 5 19.79 -20.38 11.98
N LYS A 6 20.04 -19.15 12.43
CA LYS A 6 19.06 -18.33 13.15
C LYS A 6 18.76 -17.05 12.37
N ILE A 7 17.49 -16.86 12.07
CA ILE A 7 17.03 -15.67 11.35
C ILE A 7 16.06 -14.89 12.25
N ALA A 8 16.32 -13.60 12.43
CA ALA A 8 15.42 -12.67 13.06
C ALA A 8 14.68 -11.84 12.01
N VAL A 9 13.37 -11.77 12.12
CA VAL A 9 12.53 -10.87 11.31
C VAL A 9 11.92 -9.83 12.23
N VAL A 10 12.23 -8.58 12.01
CA VAL A 10 11.69 -7.47 12.80
C VAL A 10 10.50 -6.88 12.06
N GLY A 11 9.30 -7.09 12.61
CA GLY A 11 8.01 -6.70 12.05
C GLY A 11 7.18 -7.88 11.58
N GLY A 12 6.03 -8.10 12.23
CA GLY A 12 5.00 -9.09 11.90
C GLY A 12 3.99 -8.60 10.86
N GLY A 13 4.43 -7.72 9.96
CA GLY A 13 3.64 -7.27 8.80
C GLY A 13 3.66 -8.28 7.66
N PRO A 14 2.88 -8.01 6.57
CA PRO A 14 2.69 -8.95 5.46
C PRO A 14 4.01 -9.45 4.84
N GLY A 15 4.98 -8.55 4.61
CA GLY A 15 6.27 -8.93 4.03
C GLY A 15 7.12 -9.80 4.96
N GLY A 16 7.19 -9.44 6.25
CA GLY A 16 7.98 -10.20 7.24
C GLY A 16 7.44 -11.61 7.46
N LEU A 17 6.11 -11.75 7.61
CA LEU A 17 5.46 -13.04 7.79
C LEU A 17 5.59 -13.94 6.56
N LEU A 18 5.43 -13.39 5.35
CA LEU A 18 5.61 -14.16 4.12
C LEU A 18 7.05 -14.65 3.96
N PHE A 19 8.04 -13.78 4.18
CA PHE A 19 9.44 -14.15 4.15
C PHE A 19 9.73 -15.29 5.14
N ALA A 20 9.32 -15.11 6.40
CA ALA A 20 9.53 -16.09 7.46
C ALA A 20 8.92 -17.47 7.11
N LYS A 21 7.67 -17.47 6.62
CA LYS A 21 6.97 -18.69 6.17
C LYS A 21 7.75 -19.40 5.07
N LEU A 22 8.13 -18.68 4.01
CA LEU A 22 8.78 -19.27 2.83
C LEU A 22 10.15 -19.85 3.16
N VAL A 23 10.92 -19.19 4.04
CA VAL A 23 12.23 -19.72 4.46
C VAL A 23 12.08 -20.89 5.41
N ALA A 24 11.13 -20.85 6.35
CA ALA A 24 10.89 -21.96 7.28
C ALA A 24 10.46 -23.24 6.55
N ARG A 25 9.59 -23.11 5.55
CA ARG A 25 9.11 -24.21 4.72
C ARG A 25 10.24 -24.99 4.04
N GLU A 26 11.21 -24.27 3.47
CA GLU A 26 12.33 -24.90 2.75
C GLU A 26 13.48 -25.32 3.67
N ASN A 27 13.54 -24.78 4.90
CA ASN A 27 14.62 -25.01 5.84
C ASN A 27 14.10 -25.39 7.24
N PRO A 28 13.46 -26.55 7.42
CA PRO A 28 12.81 -26.91 8.69
C PRO A 28 13.77 -27.07 9.87
N GLY A 29 15.09 -27.11 9.62
CA GLY A 29 16.13 -27.15 10.66
C GLY A 29 16.63 -25.75 11.10
N TRP A 30 16.16 -24.69 10.49
CA TRP A 30 16.55 -23.33 10.86
C TRP A 30 15.60 -22.75 11.90
N ARG A 31 16.11 -21.90 12.78
CA ARG A 31 15.30 -21.15 13.72
C ARG A 31 14.93 -19.79 13.12
N ILE A 32 13.62 -19.51 13.03
CA ILE A 32 13.09 -18.26 12.51
C ILE A 32 12.20 -17.64 13.57
N ASP A 33 12.63 -16.47 14.08
CA ASP A 33 11.89 -15.69 15.07
C ASP A 33 11.41 -14.38 14.44
N VAL A 34 10.12 -14.09 14.55
CA VAL A 34 9.49 -12.83 14.16
C VAL A 34 9.21 -12.02 15.41
N PHE A 35 9.65 -10.76 15.44
CA PHE A 35 9.42 -9.81 16.54
C PHE A 35 8.42 -8.76 16.12
N GLU A 36 7.23 -8.75 16.74
CA GLU A 36 6.17 -7.79 16.47
C GLU A 36 5.96 -6.88 17.70
N GLN A 37 6.00 -5.56 17.47
CA GLN A 37 5.86 -4.57 18.55
C GLN A 37 4.46 -4.49 19.15
N ASN A 38 3.43 -4.86 18.38
CA ASN A 38 2.04 -4.84 18.80
C ASN A 38 1.61 -6.19 19.39
N HIS A 39 0.47 -6.21 20.08
CA HIS A 39 -0.20 -7.44 20.46
C HIS A 39 -0.80 -8.13 19.21
N SER A 40 -1.06 -9.42 19.30
CA SER A 40 -1.52 -10.25 18.18
C SER A 40 -2.83 -9.79 17.54
N ASP A 41 -3.69 -9.17 18.32
CA ASP A 41 -5.02 -8.67 17.94
C ASP A 41 -5.05 -7.16 17.62
N ALA A 42 -3.92 -6.47 17.84
CA ALA A 42 -3.85 -5.04 17.63
C ALA A 42 -3.55 -4.67 16.18
N THR A 43 -4.34 -3.78 15.60
CA THR A 43 -4.06 -3.17 14.31
C THR A 43 -4.53 -1.71 14.28
N TYR A 44 -3.90 -0.93 13.41
CA TYR A 44 -4.31 0.42 13.10
C TYR A 44 -4.98 0.44 11.71
N GLY A 45 -5.92 1.38 11.53
CA GLY A 45 -6.69 1.50 10.30
C GLY A 45 -7.83 0.49 10.22
N PHE A 46 -8.32 0.29 9.02
CA PHE A 46 -9.54 -0.48 8.73
C PHE A 46 -9.23 -1.65 7.79
N GLY A 47 -9.70 -1.59 6.56
CA GLY A 47 -9.35 -2.56 5.54
C GLY A 47 -8.21 -2.07 4.65
N ILE A 48 -7.62 -2.98 3.92
CA ILE A 48 -6.69 -2.69 2.83
C ILE A 48 -7.28 -3.15 1.51
N VAL A 49 -6.84 -2.54 0.42
CA VAL A 49 -7.19 -2.95 -0.93
C VAL A 49 -5.94 -3.39 -1.68
N LEU A 50 -6.06 -4.50 -2.39
CA LEU A 50 -5.02 -5.07 -3.24
C LEU A 50 -5.56 -5.19 -4.67
N ALA A 51 -4.77 -4.81 -5.67
CA ALA A 51 -5.09 -5.22 -7.03
C ALA A 51 -4.95 -6.75 -7.15
N ASP A 52 -5.80 -7.41 -7.94
CA ASP A 52 -5.78 -8.87 -8.11
C ASP A 52 -4.40 -9.38 -8.52
N VAL A 53 -3.75 -8.71 -9.47
CA VAL A 53 -2.37 -9.01 -9.88
C VAL A 53 -1.36 -8.98 -8.73
N ALA A 54 -1.72 -8.38 -7.59
CA ALA A 54 -0.88 -8.40 -6.40
C ALA A 54 -0.93 -9.74 -5.66
N LEU A 55 -2.01 -10.48 -5.82
CA LEU A 55 -2.18 -11.82 -5.24
C LEU A 55 -1.94 -12.94 -6.25
N ASP A 56 -2.17 -12.69 -7.55
CA ASP A 56 -2.00 -13.70 -8.60
C ASP A 56 -0.61 -14.35 -8.59
N PHE A 57 0.44 -13.56 -8.30
CA PHE A 57 1.78 -14.13 -8.22
C PHE A 57 1.95 -15.05 -6.99
N LEU A 58 1.20 -14.83 -5.91
CA LEU A 58 1.22 -15.71 -4.73
C LEU A 58 0.70 -17.10 -5.07
N LYS A 59 -0.23 -17.23 -6.00
CA LYS A 59 -0.74 -18.52 -6.45
C LYS A 59 0.38 -19.47 -6.88
N ASN A 60 1.41 -18.97 -7.52
CA ASN A 60 2.56 -19.76 -7.97
C ASN A 60 3.63 -19.97 -6.88
N VAL A 61 3.56 -19.21 -5.78
CA VAL A 61 4.52 -19.26 -4.69
C VAL A 61 3.95 -20.05 -3.50
N ASP A 62 2.65 -19.86 -3.24
CA ASP A 62 1.94 -20.39 -2.08
C ASP A 62 0.42 -20.39 -2.35
N ASP A 63 -0.06 -21.47 -2.96
CA ASP A 63 -1.45 -21.59 -3.42
C ASP A 63 -2.44 -21.62 -2.23
N ASP A 64 -2.07 -22.27 -1.12
CA ASP A 64 -2.92 -22.33 0.08
C ASP A 64 -3.12 -20.94 0.70
N LEU A 65 -2.02 -20.19 0.87
CA LEU A 65 -2.11 -18.81 1.37
C LEU A 65 -2.93 -17.92 0.41
N HIS A 66 -2.71 -18.07 -0.89
CA HIS A 66 -3.48 -17.35 -1.91
C HIS A 66 -4.98 -17.65 -1.78
N ALA A 67 -5.37 -18.93 -1.69
CA ALA A 67 -6.76 -19.35 -1.59
C ALA A 67 -7.45 -18.79 -0.34
N ASP A 68 -6.78 -18.82 0.82
CA ASP A 68 -7.29 -18.25 2.06
C ASP A 68 -7.48 -16.74 1.99
N LEU A 69 -6.54 -16.02 1.37
CA LEU A 69 -6.64 -14.56 1.19
C LEU A 69 -7.78 -14.19 0.24
N ILE A 70 -7.93 -14.89 -0.89
CA ILE A 70 -9.03 -14.67 -1.84
C ILE A 70 -10.38 -14.92 -1.18
N THR A 71 -10.51 -16.01 -0.40
CA THR A 71 -11.75 -16.36 0.31
C THR A 71 -12.14 -15.30 1.36
N ALA A 72 -11.15 -14.64 1.95
CA ALA A 72 -11.37 -13.62 2.97
C ALA A 72 -11.59 -12.20 2.42
N ALA A 73 -11.49 -12.00 1.11
CA ALA A 73 -11.52 -10.69 0.49
C ALA A 73 -12.87 -10.39 -0.19
N GLU A 74 -13.24 -9.11 -0.18
CA GLU A 74 -14.34 -8.54 -0.95
C GLU A 74 -13.84 -8.12 -2.34
N ARG A 75 -14.48 -8.62 -3.40
CA ARG A 75 -14.10 -8.33 -4.78
C ARG A 75 -14.84 -7.10 -5.31
N GLN A 76 -14.11 -6.22 -5.97
CA GLN A 76 -14.62 -5.07 -6.72
C GLN A 76 -13.88 -5.00 -8.06
N ASP A 77 -14.57 -4.77 -9.17
CA ASP A 77 -14.00 -4.84 -10.54
C ASP A 77 -14.07 -3.50 -11.29
N THR A 78 -14.46 -2.46 -10.60
CA THR A 78 -14.67 -1.12 -11.15
C THR A 78 -13.97 -0.08 -10.26
N ILE A 79 -13.35 0.91 -10.90
CA ILE A 79 -12.98 2.17 -10.27
C ILE A 79 -13.99 3.21 -10.72
N THR A 80 -14.61 3.93 -9.79
CA THR A 80 -15.47 5.07 -10.11
C THR A 80 -14.78 6.36 -9.68
N LEU A 81 -14.50 7.23 -10.64
CA LEU A 81 -14.03 8.58 -10.32
C LEU A 81 -15.21 9.55 -10.27
N TYR A 82 -15.27 10.31 -9.20
CA TYR A 82 -16.20 11.43 -9.08
C TYR A 82 -15.43 12.74 -9.26
N HIS A 83 -15.73 13.44 -10.32
CA HIS A 83 -15.19 14.76 -10.61
C HIS A 83 -16.32 15.72 -11.00
N ARG A 84 -16.36 16.91 -10.38
CA ARG A 84 -17.45 17.88 -10.57
C ARG A 84 -18.83 17.24 -10.32
N ARG A 85 -18.94 16.36 -9.32
CA ARG A 85 -20.12 15.58 -8.92
C ARG A 85 -20.67 14.62 -10.00
N GLN A 86 -19.87 14.32 -11.00
CA GLN A 86 -20.21 13.33 -12.04
C GLN A 86 -19.37 12.07 -11.87
N ALA A 87 -20.04 10.93 -11.87
CA ALA A 87 -19.41 9.62 -11.76
C ALA A 87 -18.91 9.14 -13.14
N VAL A 88 -17.65 8.71 -13.19
CA VAL A 88 -17.06 8.08 -14.36
C VAL A 88 -16.57 6.69 -13.96
N PRO A 89 -17.33 5.63 -14.25
CA PRO A 89 -16.88 4.26 -13.96
C PRO A 89 -15.85 3.82 -15.00
N ILE A 90 -14.81 3.13 -14.54
CA ILE A 90 -13.77 2.49 -15.35
C ILE A 90 -13.71 1.03 -14.92
N ARG A 91 -14.05 0.12 -15.83
CA ARG A 91 -14.12 -1.32 -15.59
C ARG A 91 -12.80 -2.02 -15.87
N GLY A 92 -12.76 -3.33 -15.61
CA GLY A 92 -11.63 -4.19 -15.95
C GLY A 92 -10.41 -4.09 -15.03
N ASN A 93 -10.54 -3.38 -13.90
CA ASN A 93 -9.55 -3.38 -12.84
C ASN A 93 -10.14 -4.11 -11.62
N VAL A 94 -9.55 -5.23 -11.25
CA VAL A 94 -10.03 -6.02 -10.12
C VAL A 94 -9.26 -5.64 -8.86
N PHE A 95 -10.02 -5.42 -7.81
CA PHE A 95 -9.53 -5.09 -6.47
C PHE A 95 -10.12 -6.04 -5.45
N LEU A 96 -9.34 -6.36 -4.45
CA LEU A 96 -9.67 -7.23 -3.34
C LEU A 96 -9.50 -6.47 -2.04
N GLY A 97 -10.62 -6.12 -1.40
CA GLY A 97 -10.64 -5.49 -0.09
C GLY A 97 -10.62 -6.56 1.01
N ILE A 98 -9.80 -6.40 2.02
CA ILE A 98 -9.72 -7.34 3.14
C ILE A 98 -9.53 -6.58 4.45
N PRO A 99 -10.21 -6.98 5.56
CA PRO A 99 -9.91 -6.42 6.87
C PRO A 99 -8.45 -6.65 7.24
N ARG A 100 -7.73 -5.60 7.63
CA ARG A 100 -6.29 -5.70 7.92
C ARG A 100 -5.98 -6.75 8.99
N VAL A 101 -6.80 -6.83 10.05
CA VAL A 101 -6.65 -7.86 11.09
C VAL A 101 -6.79 -9.25 10.49
N ARG A 102 -7.79 -9.46 9.63
CA ARG A 102 -8.03 -10.77 9.01
C ARG A 102 -6.86 -11.22 8.16
N LEU A 103 -6.32 -10.31 7.34
CA LEU A 103 -5.12 -10.57 6.55
C LEU A 103 -3.96 -11.02 7.45
N LEU A 104 -3.66 -10.26 8.52
CA LEU A 104 -2.55 -10.58 9.41
C LEU A 104 -2.76 -11.92 10.14
N ASN A 105 -3.98 -12.21 10.61
CA ASN A 105 -4.29 -13.48 11.28
C ASN A 105 -4.09 -14.68 10.35
N ILE A 106 -4.50 -14.59 9.08
CA ILE A 106 -4.26 -15.62 8.07
C ILE A 106 -2.75 -15.84 7.91
N MET A 107 -2.00 -14.76 7.69
CA MET A 107 -0.56 -14.86 7.47
C MET A 107 0.20 -15.37 8.69
N GLN A 108 -0.20 -14.99 9.90
CA GLN A 108 0.36 -15.49 11.16
C GLN A 108 0.12 -17.00 11.31
N ALA A 109 -1.11 -17.46 11.04
CA ALA A 109 -1.45 -18.89 11.08
C ALA A 109 -0.60 -19.70 10.08
N HIS A 110 -0.45 -19.18 8.86
CA HIS A 110 0.39 -19.82 7.85
C HIS A 110 1.89 -19.81 8.21
N ALA A 111 2.41 -18.77 8.83
CA ALA A 111 3.80 -18.72 9.28
C ALA A 111 4.05 -19.69 10.45
N THR A 112 3.19 -19.69 11.46
CA THR A 112 3.32 -20.58 12.62
C THR A 112 3.16 -22.05 12.26
N SER A 113 2.33 -22.41 11.27
CA SER A 113 2.19 -23.78 10.77
C SER A 113 3.49 -24.34 10.17
N GLN A 114 4.40 -23.46 9.74
CA GLN A 114 5.74 -23.81 9.25
C GLN A 114 6.82 -23.77 10.33
N GLY A 115 6.45 -23.62 11.62
CA GLY A 115 7.39 -23.60 12.73
C GLY A 115 8.03 -22.25 13.00
N VAL A 116 7.52 -21.16 12.41
CA VAL A 116 7.96 -19.79 12.73
C VAL A 116 7.50 -19.43 14.14
N ASN A 117 8.42 -18.95 14.99
CA ASN A 117 8.11 -18.41 16.31
C ASN A 117 7.79 -16.92 16.19
N ILE A 118 6.66 -16.46 16.73
CA ILE A 118 6.27 -15.04 16.71
C ILE A 118 6.21 -14.52 18.15
N GLU A 119 7.06 -13.55 18.46
CA GLU A 119 7.07 -12.83 19.73
C GLU A 119 6.32 -11.49 19.58
N TYR A 120 5.13 -11.40 20.17
CA TYR A 120 4.31 -10.18 20.20
C TYR A 120 4.70 -9.25 21.35
N ALA A 121 4.29 -7.99 21.25
CA ALA A 121 4.61 -6.92 22.20
C ALA A 121 6.13 -6.77 22.42
N ARG A 122 6.91 -7.14 21.40
CA ARG A 122 8.37 -7.13 21.43
C ARG A 122 8.93 -6.15 20.40
N ARG A 123 9.21 -4.95 20.83
CA ARG A 123 9.84 -3.91 20.01
C ARG A 123 11.34 -4.10 19.96
N ILE A 124 11.92 -4.09 18.78
CA ILE A 124 13.37 -4.13 18.52
C ILE A 124 13.81 -2.76 18.01
N GLU A 125 14.70 -2.11 18.75
CA GLU A 125 15.16 -0.75 18.43
C GLU A 125 16.39 -0.73 17.51
N SER A 126 17.17 -1.80 17.52
CA SER A 126 18.36 -1.90 16.67
C SER A 126 18.80 -3.35 16.49
N PRO A 127 19.59 -3.65 15.44
CA PRO A 127 20.15 -4.99 15.22
C PRO A 127 21.03 -5.49 16.36
N ALA A 128 21.61 -4.59 17.16
CA ALA A 128 22.44 -4.97 18.32
C ALA A 128 21.69 -5.80 19.35
N ALA A 129 20.35 -5.62 19.47
CA ALA A 129 19.52 -6.41 20.35
C ALA A 129 19.34 -7.87 19.88
N LEU A 130 19.76 -8.16 18.65
CA LEU A 130 19.65 -9.46 17.98
C LEU A 130 21.02 -10.11 17.73
N ALA A 131 21.99 -9.80 18.59
CA ALA A 131 23.31 -10.44 18.53
C ALA A 131 23.17 -11.98 18.64
N GLY A 132 23.78 -12.71 17.72
CA GLY A 132 23.69 -14.18 17.66
C GLY A 132 22.67 -14.70 16.64
N TYR A 133 21.99 -13.84 15.89
CA TYR A 133 21.30 -14.20 14.66
C TYR A 133 22.24 -14.10 13.45
N ASP A 134 22.16 -15.07 12.56
CA ASP A 134 22.99 -15.13 11.36
C ASP A 134 22.48 -14.18 10.28
N LEU A 135 21.15 -13.91 10.26
CA LEU A 135 20.51 -12.94 9.38
C LEU A 135 19.46 -12.16 10.17
N ILE A 136 19.39 -10.85 9.93
CA ILE A 136 18.37 -9.94 10.48
C ILE A 136 17.63 -9.28 9.33
N VAL A 137 16.31 -9.45 9.28
CA VAL A 137 15.44 -8.87 8.26
C VAL A 137 14.60 -7.75 8.89
N GLY A 138 14.85 -6.52 8.50
CA GLY A 138 14.04 -5.36 8.87
C GLY A 138 12.81 -5.26 7.97
N ALA A 139 11.64 -5.62 8.53
CA ALA A 139 10.32 -5.56 7.91
C ALA A 139 9.35 -4.72 8.76
N ASP A 140 9.88 -3.78 9.54
CA ASP A 140 9.23 -3.00 10.59
C ASP A 140 8.57 -1.71 10.09
N GLY A 141 8.29 -1.64 8.79
CA GLY A 141 7.42 -0.65 8.19
C GLY A 141 8.07 0.72 7.97
N VAL A 142 7.25 1.71 7.62
CA VAL A 142 7.69 3.04 7.20
C VAL A 142 8.54 3.77 8.27
N ASN A 143 8.25 3.53 9.55
CA ASN A 143 8.97 4.12 10.67
C ASN A 143 10.11 3.21 11.20
N SER A 144 10.66 2.35 10.36
CA SER A 144 11.63 1.31 10.70
C SER A 144 12.74 1.77 11.65
N ALA A 145 12.80 1.15 12.82
CA ALA A 145 13.88 1.33 13.78
C ALA A 145 15.19 0.72 13.27
N ILE A 146 15.11 -0.43 12.58
CA ILE A 146 16.27 -1.10 11.98
C ILE A 146 16.93 -0.20 10.92
N ARG A 147 16.13 0.36 9.99
CA ARG A 147 16.65 1.31 8.98
C ARG A 147 17.27 2.52 9.65
N ASN A 148 16.57 3.12 10.62
CA ASN A 148 17.03 4.37 11.27
C ASN A 148 18.30 4.16 12.07
N SER A 149 18.49 3.01 12.73
CA SER A 149 19.72 2.68 13.48
C SER A 149 20.96 2.51 12.58
N LEU A 150 20.75 2.19 11.28
CA LEU A 150 21.81 2.00 10.27
C LEU A 150 21.61 2.95 9.07
N GLN A 151 21.06 4.14 9.29
CA GLN A 151 20.69 5.08 8.23
C GLN A 151 21.86 5.40 7.27
N HIS A 152 23.07 5.59 7.81
CA HIS A 152 24.25 5.86 7.01
C HIS A 152 24.66 4.69 6.10
N ASP A 153 24.53 3.47 6.61
CA ASP A 153 24.87 2.26 5.86
C ASP A 153 23.91 2.03 4.71
N PHE A 154 22.60 2.15 4.97
CA PHE A 154 21.56 2.04 3.95
C PHE A 154 21.49 3.25 3.02
N LYS A 155 22.11 4.38 3.39
CA LYS A 155 21.97 5.69 2.72
C LYS A 155 20.49 6.00 2.49
N ALA A 156 19.71 5.81 3.54
CA ALA A 156 18.26 5.95 3.52
C ALA A 156 17.85 7.43 3.62
N VAL A 157 16.84 7.79 2.84
CA VAL A 157 16.22 9.11 2.85
C VAL A 157 14.72 8.91 3.11
N VAL A 158 14.17 9.71 4.01
CA VAL A 158 12.74 9.72 4.36
C VAL A 158 12.22 11.12 4.13
N GLU A 159 11.37 11.29 3.12
CA GLU A 159 10.82 12.58 2.71
C GLU A 159 9.31 12.60 3.00
N PRO A 160 8.80 13.50 3.88
CA PRO A 160 7.37 13.67 4.04
C PRO A 160 6.77 14.23 2.75
N ARG A 161 5.62 13.69 2.33
CA ARG A 161 4.89 14.20 1.17
C ARG A 161 4.04 15.42 1.55
N VAL A 162 3.59 16.14 0.52
CA VAL A 162 2.92 17.43 0.71
C VAL A 162 1.53 17.24 1.28
N ASN A 163 0.70 16.41 0.65
CA ASN A 163 -0.69 16.25 1.06
C ASN A 163 -0.85 15.67 2.47
N LYS A 164 -1.85 16.17 3.16
CA LYS A 164 -2.33 15.66 4.44
C LYS A 164 -3.29 14.52 4.22
N TRP A 165 -3.19 13.47 5.05
CA TRP A 165 -3.98 12.26 4.99
C TRP A 165 -4.63 11.94 6.33
N ALA A 166 -5.90 11.49 6.30
CA ALA A 166 -6.58 10.92 7.45
C ALA A 166 -7.29 9.63 7.02
N TRP A 167 -7.25 8.60 7.87
CA TRP A 167 -7.78 7.29 7.54
C TRP A 167 -9.00 6.99 8.40
N TYR A 168 -10.19 7.03 7.79
CA TYR A 168 -11.47 6.71 8.40
C TYR A 168 -12.02 5.37 7.87
N GLY A 169 -13.02 4.85 8.58
CA GLY A 169 -13.92 3.80 8.12
C GLY A 169 -15.33 4.34 7.98
N THR A 170 -16.24 3.52 7.42
CA THR A 170 -17.68 3.80 7.36
C THR A 170 -18.43 2.48 7.24
N ARG A 171 -19.74 2.51 7.55
CA ARG A 171 -20.65 1.39 7.25
C ARG A 171 -21.27 1.49 5.87
N HIS A 172 -20.99 2.57 5.14
CA HIS A 172 -21.45 2.68 3.75
C HIS A 172 -20.83 1.57 2.90
N ARG A 173 -21.69 0.92 2.12
CA ARG A 173 -21.30 -0.15 1.21
C ARG A 173 -20.93 0.43 -0.15
N PHE A 174 -19.65 0.46 -0.47
CA PHE A 174 -19.16 0.84 -1.78
C PHE A 174 -19.30 -0.33 -2.77
N ASP A 175 -19.89 -0.09 -3.94
CA ASP A 175 -20.00 -1.09 -5.01
C ASP A 175 -18.76 -1.14 -5.91
N SER A 176 -17.95 -0.09 -5.89
CA SER A 176 -16.68 0.04 -6.59
C SER A 176 -15.59 0.60 -5.69
N VAL A 177 -14.35 0.58 -6.15
CA VAL A 177 -13.32 1.45 -5.58
C VAL A 177 -13.63 2.88 -6.05
N GLU A 178 -13.88 3.79 -5.13
CA GLU A 178 -14.31 5.14 -5.46
C GLU A 178 -13.22 6.16 -5.13
N LEU A 179 -12.98 7.06 -6.09
CA LEU A 179 -12.06 8.17 -5.96
C LEU A 179 -12.86 9.46 -6.16
N ILE A 180 -13.09 10.17 -5.08
CA ILE A 180 -14.01 11.31 -5.03
C ILE A 180 -13.18 12.58 -4.91
N PHE A 181 -13.34 13.50 -5.86
CA PHE A 181 -12.66 14.80 -5.88
C PHE A 181 -13.72 15.89 -5.63
N GLU A 182 -13.93 16.20 -4.35
CA GLU A 182 -14.95 17.16 -3.93
C GLU A 182 -14.36 18.57 -3.80
N GLN A 183 -14.94 19.51 -4.56
CA GLN A 183 -14.55 20.92 -4.53
C GLN A 183 -15.31 21.65 -3.42
N THR A 184 -14.58 22.27 -2.52
CA THR A 184 -15.15 23.07 -1.42
C THR A 184 -14.66 24.53 -1.49
N PRO A 185 -15.23 25.45 -0.70
CA PRO A 185 -14.69 26.81 -0.57
C PRO A 185 -13.24 26.86 -0.04
N PHE A 186 -12.77 25.80 0.59
CA PHE A 186 -11.42 25.69 1.15
C PHE A 186 -10.40 25.12 0.16
N GLY A 187 -10.86 24.49 -0.94
CA GLY A 187 -10.07 23.77 -1.93
C GLY A 187 -10.60 22.35 -2.13
N ILE A 188 -9.79 21.48 -2.73
CA ILE A 188 -10.20 20.11 -3.04
C ILE A 188 -9.91 19.19 -1.86
N PHE A 189 -10.92 18.38 -1.50
CA PHE A 189 -10.77 17.18 -0.70
C PHE A 189 -10.90 15.96 -1.60
N ILE A 190 -10.03 14.98 -1.41
CA ILE A 190 -10.01 13.75 -2.18
C ILE A 190 -10.29 12.60 -1.24
N ALA A 191 -11.26 11.75 -1.57
CA ALA A 191 -11.49 10.51 -0.84
C ALA A 191 -11.11 9.29 -1.69
N HIS A 192 -10.50 8.31 -1.05
CA HIS A 192 -10.21 6.99 -1.58
C HIS A 192 -11.03 6.00 -0.77
N SER A 193 -12.04 5.40 -1.38
CA SER A 193 -12.96 4.52 -0.68
C SER A 193 -13.11 3.18 -1.38
N TYR A 194 -13.31 2.15 -0.58
CA TYR A 194 -13.51 0.78 -1.03
C TYR A 194 -14.12 -0.07 0.09
N ARG A 195 -14.86 -1.10 -0.31
CA ARG A 195 -15.40 -2.11 0.60
C ARG A 195 -14.32 -3.13 0.94
N TYR A 196 -14.24 -3.52 2.23
CA TYR A 196 -13.36 -4.59 2.70
C TYR A 196 -14.08 -5.68 3.51
N ALA A 197 -15.34 -5.45 3.86
CA ALA A 197 -16.27 -6.41 4.44
C ALA A 197 -17.69 -6.10 3.93
N PRO A 198 -18.67 -7.00 4.08
CA PRO A 198 -20.02 -6.82 3.53
C PRO A 198 -20.71 -5.51 3.92
N ASP A 199 -20.42 -5.02 5.14
CA ASP A 199 -21.02 -3.84 5.77
C ASP A 199 -19.98 -2.80 6.23
N GLN A 200 -18.74 -2.85 5.69
CA GLN A 200 -17.67 -1.96 6.10
C GLN A 200 -16.83 -1.49 4.92
N GLY A 201 -16.58 -0.21 4.88
CA GLY A 201 -15.72 0.46 3.92
C GLY A 201 -14.58 1.24 4.57
N THR A 202 -13.48 1.31 3.88
CA THR A 202 -12.40 2.27 4.17
C THR A 202 -12.72 3.59 3.47
N PHE A 203 -12.41 4.71 4.13
CA PHE A 203 -12.57 6.06 3.60
C PHE A 203 -11.35 6.90 3.95
N VAL A 204 -10.35 6.91 3.09
CA VAL A 204 -9.13 7.69 3.28
C VAL A 204 -9.30 9.05 2.64
N ILE A 205 -9.03 10.11 3.38
CA ILE A 205 -9.16 11.49 2.89
C ILE A 205 -7.78 12.10 2.76
N GLU A 206 -7.54 12.77 1.64
CA GLU A 206 -6.36 13.60 1.44
C GLU A 206 -6.73 15.01 0.95
N CYS A 207 -5.89 15.98 1.32
CA CYS A 207 -5.98 17.34 0.78
C CYS A 207 -4.63 18.07 0.86
N HIS A 208 -4.50 19.12 0.08
CA HIS A 208 -3.33 20.00 0.14
C HIS A 208 -3.23 20.68 1.52
N PRO A 209 -2.03 20.95 2.08
CA PRO A 209 -1.86 21.59 3.39
C PRO A 209 -2.59 22.94 3.51
N ASP A 210 -2.65 23.71 2.42
CA ASP A 210 -3.34 25.00 2.44
C ASP A 210 -4.86 24.83 2.53
N THR A 211 -5.43 23.81 1.86
CA THR A 211 -6.83 23.41 2.02
C THR A 211 -7.12 22.98 3.45
N TRP A 212 -6.26 22.13 4.02
CA TRP A 212 -6.34 21.65 5.40
C TRP A 212 -6.35 22.79 6.42
N LYS A 213 -5.45 23.80 6.26
CA LYS A 213 -5.40 24.99 7.12
C LYS A 213 -6.59 25.91 6.93
N ARG A 214 -6.99 26.18 5.66
CA ARG A 214 -8.16 27.04 5.41
C ARG A 214 -9.45 26.46 5.97
N ALA A 215 -9.56 25.13 6.00
CA ALA A 215 -10.67 24.42 6.62
C ALA A 215 -10.60 24.37 8.17
N GLY A 216 -9.50 24.83 8.77
CA GLY A 216 -9.31 24.82 10.23
C GLY A 216 -9.00 23.45 10.83
N LEU A 217 -8.69 22.46 9.99
CA LEU A 217 -8.43 21.08 10.42
C LEU A 217 -7.18 20.92 11.29
N ASP A 218 -6.28 21.91 11.29
CA ASP A 218 -5.08 21.98 12.11
C ASP A 218 -5.37 22.24 13.61
N THR A 219 -6.58 22.74 13.92
CA THR A 219 -7.02 23.05 15.28
C THR A 219 -8.17 22.18 15.75
N MET A 220 -8.77 21.39 14.89
CA MET A 220 -9.89 20.51 15.22
C MET A 220 -9.42 19.26 15.98
N SER A 221 -10.22 18.83 16.93
CA SER A 221 -10.11 17.49 17.52
C SER A 221 -10.41 16.39 16.48
N ASP A 222 -10.06 15.14 16.79
CA ASP A 222 -10.37 13.99 15.93
C ASP A 222 -11.88 13.91 15.61
N ASP A 223 -12.74 14.13 16.60
CA ASP A 223 -14.19 14.05 16.42
C ASP A 223 -14.77 15.24 15.61
N GLU A 224 -14.24 16.45 15.80
CA GLU A 224 -14.61 17.61 14.96
C GLU A 224 -14.15 17.42 13.52
N SER A 225 -12.91 16.97 13.32
CA SER A 225 -12.37 16.66 11.99
C SER A 225 -13.16 15.56 11.29
N ARG A 226 -13.55 14.49 12.00
CA ARG A 226 -14.40 13.41 11.50
C ARG A 226 -15.75 13.93 11.02
N ARG A 227 -16.42 14.76 11.82
CA ARG A 227 -17.71 15.36 11.46
C ARG A 227 -17.60 16.28 10.25
N PHE A 228 -16.61 17.18 10.25
CA PHE A 228 -16.35 18.07 9.12
C PHE A 228 -16.14 17.28 7.82
N CYS A 229 -15.29 16.25 7.86
CA CYS A 229 -15.06 15.41 6.70
C CYS A 229 -16.33 14.63 6.28
N GLY A 230 -17.13 14.17 7.23
CA GLY A 230 -18.42 13.55 6.96
C GLY A 230 -19.39 14.49 6.25
N GLU A 231 -19.43 15.78 6.62
CA GLU A 231 -20.24 16.79 5.96
C GLU A 231 -19.75 17.09 4.53
N VAL A 232 -18.42 17.18 4.32
CA VAL A 232 -17.83 17.37 2.99
C VAL A 232 -18.22 16.26 2.01
N PHE A 233 -18.32 15.02 2.49
CA PHE A 233 -18.59 13.85 1.67
C PHE A 233 -19.99 13.24 1.89
N ALA A 234 -20.94 13.99 2.49
CA ALA A 234 -22.26 13.48 2.85
C ALA A 234 -23.02 12.86 1.67
N ASP A 235 -22.91 13.44 0.48
CA ASP A 235 -23.57 12.95 -0.74
C ASP A 235 -23.07 11.55 -1.19
N TYR A 236 -21.91 11.12 -0.70
CA TYR A 236 -21.24 9.86 -1.08
C TYR A 236 -21.27 8.79 0.02
N LEU A 237 -21.76 9.12 1.20
CA LEU A 237 -21.79 8.21 2.35
C LEU A 237 -23.15 7.53 2.57
N GLY A 238 -24.15 7.82 1.72
CA GLY A 238 -25.46 7.17 1.79
C GLY A 238 -26.19 7.35 3.13
N GLY A 239 -25.87 8.40 3.88
CA GLY A 239 -26.43 8.67 5.21
C GLY A 239 -25.63 8.04 6.36
N GLU A 240 -24.57 7.31 6.08
CA GLU A 240 -23.68 6.73 7.08
C GLU A 240 -22.63 7.74 7.57
N GLU A 241 -22.14 7.55 8.79
CA GLU A 241 -21.09 8.38 9.37
C GLU A 241 -19.69 7.80 9.07
N LEU A 242 -18.69 8.69 9.14
CA LEU A 242 -17.28 8.28 9.23
C LEU A 242 -16.98 7.72 10.62
N ILE A 243 -16.16 6.68 10.68
CA ILE A 243 -15.72 6.03 11.91
C ILE A 243 -14.23 6.33 12.09
N SER A 244 -13.84 6.86 13.26
CA SER A 244 -12.42 7.06 13.60
C SER A 244 -11.85 5.85 14.33
N ASN A 245 -10.60 5.53 14.04
CA ASN A 245 -9.75 4.62 14.81
C ASN A 245 -8.38 5.31 15.01
N ARG A 246 -8.37 6.40 15.80
CA ARG A 246 -7.22 7.30 15.93
C ARG A 246 -6.80 7.87 14.58
N SER A 247 -7.77 8.39 13.83
CA SER A 247 -7.62 8.87 12.46
C SER A 247 -6.98 10.26 12.41
N LEU A 248 -5.79 10.39 12.97
CA LEU A 248 -5.05 11.65 12.98
C LEU A 248 -4.52 11.99 11.60
N TRP A 249 -4.51 13.29 11.28
CA TRP A 249 -3.90 13.81 10.06
C TRP A 249 -2.38 13.66 10.09
N PHE A 250 -1.82 13.13 9.01
CA PHE A 250 -0.38 12.92 8.85
C PHE A 250 0.07 13.21 7.40
N ASN A 251 1.36 13.32 7.21
CA ASN A 251 1.96 13.36 5.88
C ASN A 251 2.56 11.98 5.58
N PRO A 252 2.14 11.30 4.50
CA PRO A 252 2.81 10.07 4.09
C PRO A 252 4.29 10.30 3.84
N SER A 253 5.12 9.34 4.21
CA SER A 253 6.56 9.41 3.98
C SER A 253 6.96 8.64 2.72
N PHE A 254 7.80 9.25 1.89
CA PHE A 254 8.45 8.58 0.78
C PHE A 254 9.85 8.15 1.21
N VAL A 255 10.04 6.84 1.31
CA VAL A 255 11.31 6.23 1.77
C VAL A 255 12.05 5.67 0.57
N THR A 256 13.35 5.98 0.50
CA THR A 256 14.28 5.40 -0.46
C THR A 256 15.54 4.93 0.26
N SER A 257 16.12 3.82 -0.17
CA SER A 257 17.39 3.31 0.37
C SER A 257 18.32 2.94 -0.78
N LYS A 258 19.51 3.55 -0.82
CA LYS A 258 20.50 3.29 -1.88
C LYS A 258 21.16 1.92 -1.73
N ARG A 259 21.25 1.39 -0.52
CA ARG A 259 21.70 0.04 -0.21
C ARG A 259 20.59 -0.70 0.50
N TRP A 260 20.43 -1.96 0.21
CA TRP A 260 19.34 -2.76 0.73
C TRP A 260 19.76 -3.64 1.91
N TYR A 261 21.07 -3.82 2.07
CA TYR A 261 21.66 -4.57 3.18
C TYR A 261 22.97 -3.93 3.67
N SER A 262 23.32 -4.24 4.92
CA SER A 262 24.59 -3.89 5.58
C SER A 262 24.98 -5.04 6.51
N GLY A 263 26.17 -5.65 6.27
CA GLY A 263 26.57 -6.85 7.01
C GLY A 263 25.57 -7.98 6.83
N ASN A 264 25.00 -8.46 7.96
CA ASN A 264 23.95 -9.46 7.98
C ASN A 264 22.53 -8.88 8.18
N VAL A 265 22.34 -7.58 7.98
CA VAL A 265 21.05 -6.90 8.10
C VAL A 265 20.56 -6.52 6.71
N VAL A 266 19.30 -6.88 6.41
CA VAL A 266 18.61 -6.53 5.16
C VAL A 266 17.25 -5.91 5.43
N LEU A 267 16.81 -4.98 4.57
CA LEU A 267 15.49 -4.36 4.66
C LEU A 267 14.57 -4.89 3.55
N ILE A 268 13.28 -5.00 3.86
CA ILE A 268 12.21 -5.31 2.88
C ILE A 268 10.97 -4.44 3.12
N GLY A 269 10.10 -4.36 2.11
CA GLY A 269 8.84 -3.62 2.19
C GLY A 269 9.03 -2.14 2.53
N ASP A 270 8.13 -1.59 3.33
CA ASP A 270 8.14 -0.15 3.68
C ASP A 270 9.33 0.26 4.56
N ALA A 271 10.00 -0.68 5.21
CA ALA A 271 11.26 -0.43 5.89
C ALA A 271 12.38 -0.09 4.89
N LEU A 272 12.38 -0.73 3.74
CA LEU A 272 13.36 -0.52 2.67
C LEU A 272 13.00 0.69 1.80
N LYS A 273 11.77 0.71 1.31
CA LYS A 273 11.25 1.70 0.37
C LYS A 273 9.73 1.74 0.42
N THR A 274 9.16 2.93 0.31
CA THR A 274 7.71 3.07 0.21
C THR A 274 7.27 3.33 -1.23
N VAL A 275 6.04 2.91 -1.50
CA VAL A 275 5.25 3.41 -2.62
C VAL A 275 4.02 4.10 -2.05
N HIS A 276 3.56 5.15 -2.72
CA HIS A 276 2.43 5.93 -2.21
C HIS A 276 1.15 5.10 -2.16
N PRO A 277 0.30 5.28 -1.12
CA PRO A 277 -0.95 4.53 -0.99
C PRO A 277 -1.87 4.65 -2.21
N SER A 278 -1.80 5.78 -2.95
CA SER A 278 -2.62 6.06 -4.15
C SER A 278 -2.48 5.06 -5.31
N ILE A 279 -1.47 4.20 -5.29
CA ILE A 279 -1.33 3.15 -6.31
C ILE A 279 -1.73 1.75 -5.80
N GLY A 280 -2.15 1.64 -4.53
CA GLY A 280 -2.61 0.38 -3.94
C GLY A 280 -1.59 -0.77 -3.98
N SER A 281 -0.29 -0.46 -4.00
CA SER A 281 0.75 -1.48 -4.27
C SER A 281 1.73 -1.71 -3.12
N GLY A 282 1.55 -1.08 -1.96
CA GLY A 282 2.48 -1.23 -0.83
C GLY A 282 2.62 -2.69 -0.36
N THR A 283 1.51 -3.35 -0.11
CA THR A 283 1.50 -4.77 0.31
C THR A 283 2.06 -5.68 -0.78
N ARG A 284 1.72 -5.42 -2.05
CA ARG A 284 2.30 -6.14 -3.19
C ARG A 284 3.82 -6.04 -3.21
N MET A 285 4.36 -4.83 -3.04
CA MET A 285 5.81 -4.61 -3.02
C MET A 285 6.48 -5.37 -1.90
N ALA A 286 5.86 -5.38 -0.70
CA ALA A 286 6.36 -6.14 0.43
C ALA A 286 6.35 -7.66 0.18
N TYR A 287 5.32 -8.18 -0.48
CA TYR A 287 5.26 -9.59 -0.89
C TYR A 287 6.33 -9.94 -1.92
N GLU A 288 6.46 -9.15 -2.97
CA GLU A 288 7.48 -9.37 -4.00
C GLU A 288 8.91 -9.30 -3.42
N ASP A 289 9.16 -8.40 -2.48
CA ASP A 289 10.45 -8.33 -1.77
C ASP A 289 10.67 -9.57 -0.91
N ALA A 290 9.66 -10.02 -0.16
CA ALA A 290 9.71 -11.21 0.67
C ALA A 290 10.00 -12.48 -0.13
N VAL A 291 9.32 -12.64 -1.26
CA VAL A 291 9.52 -13.79 -2.18
C VAL A 291 10.92 -13.77 -2.78
N ALA A 292 11.38 -12.61 -3.25
CA ALA A 292 12.71 -12.48 -3.84
C ALA A 292 13.82 -12.74 -2.83
N LEU A 293 13.68 -12.22 -1.59
CA LEU A 293 14.65 -12.45 -0.53
C LEU A 293 14.63 -13.92 -0.09
N ALA A 294 13.44 -14.51 0.12
CA ALA A 294 13.32 -15.92 0.51
C ALA A 294 13.96 -16.85 -0.54
N LYS A 295 13.72 -16.59 -1.83
CA LYS A 295 14.36 -17.32 -2.92
C LYS A 295 15.89 -17.23 -2.83
N ALA A 296 16.44 -16.03 -2.71
CA ALA A 296 17.87 -15.83 -2.63
C ALA A 296 18.51 -16.50 -1.40
N VAL A 297 17.80 -16.46 -0.25
CA VAL A 297 18.24 -17.11 1.00
C VAL A 297 18.24 -18.64 0.87
N ASN A 298 17.18 -19.20 0.31
CA ASN A 298 17.05 -20.65 0.12
C ASN A 298 18.10 -21.19 -0.86
N GLU A 299 18.31 -20.52 -1.99
CA GLU A 299 19.32 -20.88 -3.00
C GLU A 299 20.78 -20.66 -2.49
N GLY A 300 20.95 -19.79 -1.52
CA GLY A 300 22.26 -19.49 -0.92
C GLY A 300 22.74 -20.50 0.11
N HIS A 301 21.85 -21.40 0.59
CA HIS A 301 22.17 -22.47 1.56
C HIS A 301 23.00 -22.00 2.77
N GLY A 302 22.72 -20.78 3.30
CA GLY A 302 23.40 -20.21 4.45
C GLY A 302 24.52 -19.22 4.11
N ASP A 303 24.90 -19.05 2.84
CA ASP A 303 25.75 -17.95 2.41
C ASP A 303 24.91 -16.66 2.26
N PHE A 304 24.62 -16.02 3.40
CA PHE A 304 23.79 -14.81 3.40
C PHE A 304 24.43 -13.64 2.66
N ARG A 305 25.76 -13.52 2.62
CA ARG A 305 26.43 -12.46 1.87
C ARG A 305 26.11 -12.53 0.39
N LYS A 306 26.15 -13.72 -0.18
CA LYS A 306 25.79 -13.98 -1.58
C LYS A 306 24.28 -13.76 -1.78
N SER A 307 23.45 -14.28 -0.89
CA SER A 307 21.99 -14.17 -0.95
C SER A 307 21.52 -12.71 -0.96
N LEU A 308 22.07 -11.86 -0.10
CA LEU A 308 21.68 -10.46 -0.01
C LEU A 308 22.10 -9.66 -1.25
N ALA A 309 23.28 -9.92 -1.80
CA ALA A 309 23.71 -9.32 -3.05
C ALA A 309 22.82 -9.73 -4.24
N GLU A 310 22.43 -11.00 -4.30
CA GLU A 310 21.54 -11.52 -5.34
C GLU A 310 20.11 -10.94 -5.21
N PHE A 311 19.57 -10.88 -3.99
CA PHE A 311 18.29 -10.23 -3.73
C PHE A 311 18.26 -8.80 -4.26
N GLU A 312 19.22 -7.97 -3.86
CA GLU A 312 19.27 -6.58 -4.31
C GLU A 312 19.41 -6.48 -5.83
N ARG A 313 20.30 -7.27 -6.44
CA ARG A 313 20.52 -7.29 -7.89
C ARG A 313 19.27 -7.65 -8.67
N ALA A 314 18.59 -8.72 -8.26
CA ALA A 314 17.45 -9.25 -8.98
C ALA A 314 16.19 -8.39 -8.81
N ARG A 315 15.95 -7.85 -7.60
CA ARG A 315 14.69 -7.18 -7.27
C ARG A 315 14.71 -5.68 -7.56
N ARG A 316 15.86 -5.01 -7.47
CA ARG A 316 16.00 -3.55 -7.58
C ARG A 316 15.37 -2.97 -8.85
N PRO A 317 15.59 -3.48 -10.09
CA PRO A 317 15.08 -2.84 -11.29
C PRO A 317 13.55 -2.70 -11.30
N ALA A 318 12.84 -3.75 -10.86
CA ALA A 318 11.38 -3.73 -10.76
C ALA A 318 10.90 -2.78 -9.67
N ALA A 319 11.57 -2.77 -8.52
CA ALA A 319 11.24 -1.92 -7.39
C ALA A 319 11.42 -0.43 -7.70
N ASP A 320 12.54 -0.06 -8.33
CA ASP A 320 12.81 1.32 -8.75
C ASP A 320 11.76 1.80 -9.76
N GLY A 321 11.37 0.95 -10.72
CA GLY A 321 10.28 1.27 -11.65
C GLY A 321 8.90 1.44 -10.99
N PHE A 322 8.65 0.77 -9.86
CA PHE A 322 7.45 1.03 -9.06
C PHE A 322 7.54 2.36 -8.29
N GLN A 323 8.68 2.69 -7.72
CA GLN A 323 8.86 3.98 -7.02
C GLN A 323 8.74 5.16 -7.98
N GLU A 324 9.26 5.07 -9.20
CA GLU A 324 9.06 6.10 -10.22
C GLU A 324 7.58 6.27 -10.59
N ALA A 325 6.83 5.19 -10.77
CA ALA A 325 5.40 5.25 -11.05
C ALA A 325 4.63 5.84 -9.86
N ALA A 326 5.01 5.48 -8.63
CA ALA A 326 4.45 6.04 -7.41
C ALA A 326 4.70 7.55 -7.31
N MET A 327 5.92 8.02 -7.60
CA MET A 327 6.24 9.45 -7.58
C MET A 327 5.40 10.23 -8.60
N ARG A 328 5.23 9.71 -9.83
CA ARG A 328 4.32 10.34 -10.82
C ARG A 328 2.89 10.42 -10.30
N SER A 329 2.40 9.35 -9.66
CA SER A 329 1.06 9.35 -9.05
C SER A 329 0.94 10.38 -7.92
N ILE A 330 1.93 10.45 -7.02
CA ILE A 330 1.99 11.44 -5.93
C ILE A 330 1.85 12.85 -6.49
N LEU A 331 2.71 13.20 -7.44
CA LEU A 331 2.70 14.55 -8.04
C LEU A 331 1.38 14.85 -8.74
N TRP A 332 0.74 13.85 -9.35
CA TRP A 332 -0.59 14.01 -9.95
C TRP A 332 -1.64 14.40 -8.90
N TYR A 333 -1.65 13.75 -7.72
CA TYR A 333 -2.58 14.08 -6.63
C TYR A 333 -2.24 15.41 -5.97
N GLU A 334 -0.96 15.67 -5.68
CA GLU A 334 -0.51 16.94 -5.09
C GLU A 334 -0.78 18.17 -5.98
N THR A 335 -1.01 17.96 -7.28
CA THR A 335 -1.37 19.00 -8.25
C THR A 335 -2.79 18.83 -8.82
N ALA A 336 -3.67 18.10 -8.15
CA ALA A 336 -5.02 17.82 -8.65
C ALA A 336 -5.84 19.09 -8.93
N GLU A 337 -5.61 20.17 -8.19
CA GLU A 337 -6.26 21.47 -8.40
C GLU A 337 -6.06 22.04 -9.82
N THR A 338 -4.92 21.77 -10.45
CA THR A 338 -4.63 22.27 -11.81
C THR A 338 -5.49 21.61 -12.90
N ARG A 339 -6.23 20.54 -12.54
CA ARG A 339 -7.05 19.74 -13.47
C ARG A 339 -8.55 19.94 -13.29
N GLN A 340 -8.95 20.90 -12.44
CA GLN A 340 -10.37 21.11 -12.13
C GLN A 340 -11.21 21.60 -13.31
N THR A 341 -10.57 22.18 -14.33
CA THR A 341 -11.24 22.63 -15.54
C THR A 341 -11.53 21.52 -16.55
N LEU A 342 -10.87 20.37 -16.40
CA LEU A 342 -11.09 19.21 -17.26
C LEU A 342 -12.53 18.72 -17.14
N SER A 343 -13.07 18.15 -18.22
CA SER A 343 -14.32 17.40 -18.14
C SER A 343 -14.14 16.13 -17.28
N PRO A 344 -15.21 15.51 -16.80
CA PRO A 344 -15.10 14.28 -16.03
C PRO A 344 -14.38 13.15 -16.78
N LEU A 345 -14.60 13.01 -18.09
CA LEU A 345 -13.91 12.00 -18.91
C LEU A 345 -12.42 12.32 -19.10
N GLU A 346 -12.08 13.58 -19.38
CA GLU A 346 -10.67 14.01 -19.47
C GLU A 346 -9.92 13.84 -18.15
N PHE A 347 -10.60 14.16 -17.05
CA PHE A 347 -10.02 13.98 -15.71
C PHE A 347 -9.76 12.50 -15.42
N ALA A 348 -10.73 11.62 -15.69
CA ALA A 348 -10.61 10.18 -15.53
C ALA A 348 -9.51 9.58 -16.44
N TYR A 349 -9.42 10.03 -17.68
CA TYR A 349 -8.35 9.64 -18.59
C TYR A 349 -6.97 10.07 -18.04
N SER A 350 -6.83 11.33 -17.61
CA SER A 350 -5.60 11.84 -16.98
C SER A 350 -5.21 11.01 -15.75
N PHE A 351 -6.19 10.62 -14.93
CA PHE A 351 -5.98 9.73 -13.79
C PHE A 351 -5.42 8.37 -14.21
N MET A 352 -5.97 7.74 -15.22
CA MET A 352 -5.51 6.43 -15.71
C MET A 352 -4.07 6.50 -16.23
N MET A 353 -3.68 7.60 -16.88
CA MET A 353 -2.33 7.81 -17.42
C MET A 353 -1.29 8.20 -16.37
N ARG A 354 -1.69 8.64 -15.15
CA ARG A 354 -0.81 9.29 -14.16
C ARG A 354 0.47 8.53 -13.80
N THR A 355 0.43 7.21 -13.76
CA THR A 355 1.58 6.38 -13.38
C THR A 355 2.55 6.11 -14.52
N GLY A 356 2.11 6.30 -15.77
CA GLY A 356 2.82 5.87 -16.98
C GLY A 356 2.87 4.35 -17.18
N LYS A 357 2.21 3.56 -16.32
CA LYS A 357 2.07 2.09 -16.48
C LYS A 357 0.89 1.70 -17.37
N VAL A 358 -0.11 2.56 -17.46
CA VAL A 358 -1.23 2.47 -18.40
C VAL A 358 -0.97 3.47 -19.52
N ASN A 359 -1.10 3.04 -20.76
CA ASN A 359 -1.12 3.87 -21.93
C ASN A 359 -2.47 3.73 -22.66
N HIS A 360 -2.67 4.51 -23.70
CA HIS A 360 -3.90 4.55 -24.46
C HIS A 360 -4.31 3.16 -25.00
N GLU A 361 -3.35 2.42 -25.58
CA GLU A 361 -3.59 1.07 -26.11
C GLU A 361 -3.95 0.06 -25.01
N ARG A 362 -3.26 0.12 -23.87
CA ARG A 362 -3.59 -0.71 -22.71
C ARG A 362 -4.96 -0.38 -22.15
N LEU A 363 -5.33 0.90 -22.09
CA LEU A 363 -6.64 1.34 -21.63
C LEU A 363 -7.75 0.83 -22.55
N ARG A 364 -7.53 0.81 -23.87
CA ARG A 364 -8.49 0.22 -24.84
C ARG A 364 -8.77 -1.26 -24.58
N ARG A 365 -7.77 -2.00 -24.09
CA ARG A 365 -7.95 -3.41 -23.69
C ARG A 365 -8.62 -3.59 -22.34
N ILE A 366 -8.40 -2.66 -21.42
CA ILE A 366 -8.98 -2.70 -20.07
C ILE A 366 -10.45 -2.31 -20.12
N ASP A 367 -10.77 -1.14 -20.70
CA ASP A 367 -12.13 -0.61 -20.81
C ASP A 367 -12.31 0.12 -22.15
N PRO A 368 -12.72 -0.62 -23.20
CA PRO A 368 -12.94 -0.03 -24.52
C PRO A 368 -14.07 0.99 -24.54
N ASP A 369 -15.12 0.80 -23.73
CA ASP A 369 -16.28 1.70 -23.70
C ASP A 369 -15.92 3.06 -23.10
N PHE A 370 -15.18 3.06 -21.98
CA PHE A 370 -14.65 4.28 -21.39
C PHE A 370 -13.76 5.04 -22.39
N LEU A 371 -12.87 4.32 -23.08
CA LEU A 371 -11.96 4.97 -24.02
C LEU A 371 -12.71 5.54 -25.21
N ALA A 372 -13.69 4.82 -25.77
CA ALA A 372 -14.52 5.33 -26.86
C ALA A 372 -15.30 6.59 -26.47
N ALA A 373 -15.84 6.65 -25.25
CA ALA A 373 -16.51 7.84 -24.75
C ALA A 373 -15.57 9.04 -24.64
N TYR A 374 -14.34 8.83 -24.15
CA TYR A 374 -13.31 9.87 -24.08
C TYR A 374 -12.90 10.36 -25.46
N GLU A 375 -12.64 9.46 -26.42
CA GLU A 375 -12.26 9.79 -27.81
C GLU A 375 -13.37 10.60 -28.52
N ALA A 376 -14.64 10.24 -28.33
CA ALA A 376 -15.78 10.95 -28.90
C ALA A 376 -15.90 12.39 -28.35
N GLU A 377 -15.69 12.57 -27.03
CA GLU A 377 -15.70 13.93 -26.45
C GLU A 377 -14.52 14.78 -26.95
N ALA A 378 -13.32 14.20 -27.05
CA ALA A 378 -12.13 14.89 -27.52
C ALA A 378 -12.29 15.35 -28.99
N ALA A 379 -12.80 14.48 -29.87
CA ALA A 379 -13.09 14.82 -31.26
C ALA A 379 -14.16 15.93 -31.40
N GLY A 380 -15.18 15.90 -30.55
CA GLY A 380 -16.20 16.96 -30.53
C GLY A 380 -15.64 18.33 -30.15
N LYS A 381 -14.67 18.40 -29.25
CA LYS A 381 -13.99 19.65 -28.85
C LYS A 381 -13.08 20.21 -29.95
N GLU A 382 -12.36 19.34 -30.67
CA GLU A 382 -11.53 19.74 -31.81
C GLU A 382 -12.37 20.37 -32.92
N LEU A 383 -13.53 19.80 -33.22
CA LEU A 383 -14.49 20.34 -34.20
C LEU A 383 -15.09 21.69 -33.77
N ALA A 384 -15.36 21.87 -32.45
CA ALA A 384 -15.92 23.10 -31.90
C ALA A 384 -14.89 24.21 -31.73
N GLY A 385 -13.62 23.89 -31.54
CA GLY A 385 -12.51 24.88 -31.38
C GLY A 385 -11.85 25.30 -32.68
N GLY A 386 -12.21 24.68 -33.82
CA GLY A 386 -11.69 24.96 -35.15
C GLY A 386 -12.55 25.99 -35.99
N VAL A 387 -13.49 26.70 -35.35
CA VAL A 387 -14.32 27.75 -36.00
C VAL A 387 -13.91 29.13 -35.60
#